data_92ebcdc191f33ac9b0837d2538d62a68
#
_entry.id   92ebcdc191f33ac9b0837d2538d62a68
#
_cell.length_a   1.000
_cell.length_b   1.000
_cell.length_c   1.000
_cell.angle_alpha   90.00
_cell.angle_beta   90.00
_cell.angle_gamma   90.00
#
_symmetry.space_group_name_H-M   'P 1'
#
loop_
_entity.id
_entity.type
_entity.pdbx_description
1 polymer ?
#
loop_
_entity_poly.entity_id
_entity_poly.type
_entity_poly.pdbx_seq_one_letter_code
_entity_poly.pdbx_strand_id
1 'polypeptide(L)'
;MVASAGWSWAAFAFAIGLVCRSWKRAVWLAPAALMVAVAAYYLVKLGQGEFRVFDMAAGSRQVESLPVDWAGFIGHALAWWVAACVFGPLLGWAGTLARRPHLRGLAFRLIVPLIAMIDMNLRLPGDPELDGAVATGTWTAVRFAAVVACALLTAWALHTGIRARRTARP
;
A
#
# COMPACT_ATOMS: atom_id res chain seq x y z
N MET A 1 4.84 1.57 11.24
CA MET A 1 5.79 1.07 10.22
C MET A 1 5.10 0.51 8.98
N VAL A 2 4.20 -0.50 9.04
CA VAL A 2 3.52 -1.03 7.84
C VAL A 2 2.59 0.00 7.18
N ALA A 3 1.85 0.78 7.95
CA ALA A 3 0.94 1.80 7.45
C ALA A 3 1.64 3.02 6.81
N SER A 4 2.94 3.21 7.03
CA SER A 4 3.75 4.24 6.35
C SER A 4 4.33 3.75 5.01
N ALA A 5 4.15 2.48 4.67
CA ALA A 5 4.65 1.88 3.44
C ALA A 5 3.64 2.02 2.30
N GLY A 6 4.08 2.50 1.14
CA GLY A 6 3.21 2.73 -0.02
C GLY A 6 2.49 1.50 -0.53
N TRP A 7 3.14 0.31 -0.44
CA TRP A 7 2.54 -0.95 -0.86
C TRP A 7 1.28 -1.33 -0.09
N SER A 8 1.17 -0.98 1.19
CA SER A 8 -0.02 -1.32 2.01
C SER A 8 -1.26 -0.57 1.53
N TRP A 9 -1.11 0.69 1.13
CA TRP A 9 -2.19 1.49 0.54
C TRP A 9 -2.58 0.97 -0.85
N ALA A 10 -1.59 0.56 -1.64
CA ALA A 10 -1.84 -0.09 -2.94
C ALA A 10 -2.59 -1.42 -2.77
N ALA A 11 -2.18 -2.25 -1.81
CA ALA A 11 -2.86 -3.50 -1.48
C ALA A 11 -4.30 -3.29 -1.02
N PHE A 12 -4.56 -2.26 -0.21
CA PHE A 12 -5.90 -1.92 0.26
C PHE A 12 -6.82 -1.50 -0.89
N ALA A 13 -6.39 -0.58 -1.76
CA ALA A 13 -7.16 -0.17 -2.93
C ALA A 13 -7.43 -1.34 -3.90
N PHE A 14 -6.43 -2.18 -4.12
CA PHE A 14 -6.53 -3.37 -4.96
C PHE A 14 -7.51 -4.40 -4.36
N ALA A 15 -7.49 -4.62 -3.05
CA ALA A 15 -8.42 -5.52 -2.36
C ALA A 15 -9.89 -5.07 -2.51
N ILE A 16 -10.15 -3.75 -2.46
CA ILE A 16 -11.48 -3.21 -2.76
C ILE A 16 -11.92 -3.61 -4.17
N GLY A 17 -10.99 -3.50 -5.14
CA GLY A 17 -11.25 -3.94 -6.51
C GLY A 17 -11.56 -5.43 -6.62
N LEU A 18 -10.87 -6.27 -5.85
CA LEU A 18 -11.14 -7.72 -5.81
C LEU A 18 -12.54 -8.05 -5.27
N VAL A 19 -13.03 -7.30 -4.30
CA VAL A 19 -14.36 -7.53 -3.67
C VAL A 19 -15.50 -6.94 -4.51
N CYS A 20 -15.26 -5.84 -5.23
CA CYS A 20 -16.27 -5.18 -6.04
C CYS A 20 -16.73 -6.04 -7.22
N ARG A 21 -18.05 -6.24 -7.36
CA ARG A 21 -18.63 -6.98 -8.50
C ARG A 21 -18.51 -6.24 -9.83
N SER A 22 -18.44 -4.91 -9.82
CA SER A 22 -18.41 -4.05 -11.00
C SER A 22 -17.16 -3.17 -10.98
N TRP A 23 -16.48 -3.07 -12.12
CA TRP A 23 -15.32 -2.19 -12.27
C TRP A 23 -15.67 -0.70 -12.02
N LYS A 24 -16.89 -0.28 -12.42
CA LYS A 24 -17.36 1.10 -12.17
C LYS A 24 -17.42 1.41 -10.67
N ARG A 25 -17.93 0.44 -9.86
CA ARG A 25 -17.95 0.60 -8.40
C ARG A 25 -16.53 0.59 -7.80
N ALA A 26 -15.65 -0.27 -8.30
CA ALA A 26 -14.28 -0.35 -7.82
C ALA A 26 -13.51 0.97 -8.03
N VAL A 27 -13.67 1.60 -9.20
CA VAL A 27 -13.03 2.87 -9.56
C VAL A 27 -13.45 4.02 -8.64
N TRP A 28 -14.66 4.01 -8.10
CA TRP A 28 -15.12 5.05 -7.17
C TRP A 28 -14.91 4.68 -5.69
N LEU A 29 -15.11 3.41 -5.33
CA LEU A 29 -14.98 2.98 -3.93
C LEU A 29 -13.53 2.91 -3.46
N ALA A 30 -12.58 2.52 -4.33
CA ALA A 30 -11.19 2.42 -3.94
C ALA A 30 -10.58 3.78 -3.54
N PRO A 31 -10.69 4.87 -4.34
CA PRO A 31 -10.20 6.17 -3.91
C PRO A 31 -10.96 6.71 -2.69
N ALA A 32 -12.29 6.54 -2.62
CA ALA A 32 -13.07 7.01 -1.47
C ALA A 32 -12.62 6.33 -0.17
N ALA A 33 -12.42 5.02 -0.19
CA ALA A 33 -11.94 4.29 0.97
C ALA A 33 -10.49 4.66 1.34
N LEU A 34 -9.61 4.89 0.34
CA LEU A 34 -8.27 5.41 0.58
C LEU A 34 -8.31 6.78 1.26
N MET A 35 -9.15 7.70 0.78
CA MET A 35 -9.28 9.04 1.38
C MET A 35 -9.71 8.98 2.85
N VAL A 36 -10.67 8.12 3.17
CA VAL A 36 -11.12 7.88 4.55
C VAL A 36 -9.99 7.29 5.38
N ALA A 37 -9.28 6.29 4.85
CA ALA A 37 -8.19 5.65 5.57
C ALA A 37 -7.00 6.59 5.79
N VAL A 38 -6.67 7.45 4.81
CA VAL A 38 -5.67 8.52 4.95
C VAL A 38 -6.10 9.52 6.02
N ALA A 39 -7.35 9.98 6.00
CA ALA A 39 -7.85 10.89 7.02
C ALA A 39 -7.72 10.28 8.43
N ALA A 40 -8.15 9.02 8.62
CA ALA A 40 -8.02 8.32 9.89
C ALA A 40 -6.56 8.18 10.32
N TYR A 41 -5.66 7.83 9.41
CA TYR A 41 -4.22 7.70 9.67
C TYR A 41 -3.61 9.02 10.17
N TYR A 42 -3.88 10.14 9.48
CA TYR A 42 -3.34 11.43 9.86
C TYR A 42 -3.97 11.98 11.15
N LEU A 43 -5.25 11.70 11.41
CA LEU A 43 -5.88 12.04 12.69
C LEU A 43 -5.23 11.31 13.88
N VAL A 44 -4.90 10.01 13.69
CA VAL A 44 -4.16 9.25 14.71
C VAL A 44 -2.77 9.86 14.93
N LYS A 45 -2.04 10.21 13.87
CA LYS A 45 -0.73 10.87 13.97
C LYS A 45 -0.80 12.22 14.67
N LEU A 46 -1.83 13.01 14.37
CA LEU A 46 -2.08 14.28 15.05
C LEU A 46 -2.28 14.05 16.56
N GLY A 47 -3.09 13.05 16.94
CA GLY A 47 -3.29 12.65 18.33
C GLY A 47 -2.03 12.15 19.03
N GLN A 48 -1.10 11.53 18.28
CA GLN A 48 0.22 11.10 18.79
C GLN A 48 1.23 12.24 18.91
N GLY A 49 0.88 13.46 18.47
CA GLY A 49 1.75 14.64 18.58
C GLY A 49 2.84 14.72 17.50
N GLU A 50 2.78 13.91 16.45
CA GLU A 50 3.81 13.92 15.38
C GLU A 50 3.89 15.26 14.61
N PHE A 51 2.86 16.09 14.67
CA PHE A 51 2.81 17.41 14.05
C PHE A 51 3.01 18.56 15.04
N ARG A 52 3.64 18.31 16.19
CA ARG A 52 3.98 19.37 17.14
C ARG A 52 5.35 19.94 16.81
N VAL A 53 5.45 21.27 16.75
CA VAL A 53 6.71 21.97 16.46
C VAL A 53 7.54 22.05 17.73
N PHE A 54 8.70 21.40 17.74
CA PHE A 54 9.67 21.53 18.82
C PHE A 54 10.43 22.85 18.70
N ASP A 55 10.17 23.79 19.58
CA ASP A 55 10.98 24.99 19.68
C ASP A 55 12.22 24.70 20.53
N MET A 56 13.34 24.48 19.85
CA MET A 56 14.63 24.22 20.49
C MET A 56 15.12 25.40 21.34
N ALA A 57 14.63 26.62 21.08
CA ALA A 57 15.03 27.81 21.80
C ALA A 57 14.33 27.98 23.16
N ALA A 58 13.13 27.40 23.29
CA ALA A 58 12.30 27.59 24.49
C ALA A 58 12.62 26.62 25.64
N GLY A 59 13.48 25.63 25.48
CA GLY A 59 13.87 24.67 26.51
C GLY A 59 12.68 23.93 27.16
N SER A 60 11.51 23.95 26.53
CA SER A 60 10.25 23.47 27.10
C SER A 60 10.22 21.95 27.18
N ARG A 61 10.22 21.43 28.39
CA ARG A 61 10.08 20.01 28.74
C ARG A 61 8.66 19.45 28.60
N GLN A 62 7.67 20.26 28.21
CA GLN A 62 6.27 19.87 28.17
C GLN A 62 5.82 19.77 26.68
N VAL A 63 5.76 18.57 26.17
CA VAL A 63 5.31 18.25 24.78
C VAL A 63 3.84 18.68 24.55
N GLU A 64 3.02 18.73 25.60
CA GLU A 64 1.59 19.06 25.50
C GLU A 64 1.29 20.53 25.18
N SER A 65 2.23 21.44 25.47
CA SER A 65 2.06 22.89 25.24
C SER A 65 2.56 23.39 23.88
N LEU A 66 3.14 22.51 23.05
CA LEU A 66 3.71 22.88 21.77
C LEU A 66 2.63 23.14 20.70
N PRO A 67 2.77 24.19 19.89
CA PRO A 67 1.84 24.48 18.80
C PRO A 67 1.85 23.36 17.74
N VAL A 68 0.69 23.12 17.15
CA VAL A 68 0.54 22.14 16.06
C VAL A 68 0.91 22.78 14.73
N ASP A 69 1.73 22.13 13.94
CA ASP A 69 1.99 22.48 12.54
C ASP A 69 0.82 22.07 11.65
N TRP A 70 -0.18 22.92 11.61
CA TRP A 70 -1.36 22.71 10.77
C TRP A 70 -1.03 22.72 9.27
N ALA A 71 -0.03 23.51 8.85
CA ALA A 71 0.38 23.57 7.44
C ALA A 71 1.01 22.25 6.99
N GLY A 72 1.91 21.71 7.81
CA GLY A 72 2.50 20.39 7.56
C GLY A 72 1.46 19.26 7.57
N PHE A 73 0.56 19.26 8.57
CA PHE A 73 -0.53 18.28 8.65
C PHE A 73 -1.42 18.29 7.39
N ILE A 74 -1.94 19.46 7.02
CA ILE A 74 -2.83 19.61 5.86
C ILE A 74 -2.07 19.29 4.56
N GLY A 75 -0.83 19.76 4.42
CA GLY A 75 -0.01 19.51 3.24
C GLY A 75 0.22 18.03 2.99
N HIS A 76 0.57 17.27 4.01
CA HIS A 76 0.75 15.82 3.92
C HIS A 76 -0.57 15.09 3.61
N ALA A 77 -1.66 15.45 4.30
CA ALA A 77 -2.96 14.83 4.06
C ALA A 77 -3.45 15.07 2.62
N LEU A 78 -3.31 16.31 2.11
CA LEU A 78 -3.68 16.66 0.74
C LEU A 78 -2.84 15.91 -0.29
N ALA A 79 -1.52 15.82 -0.10
CA ALA A 79 -0.65 15.08 -1.02
C ALA A 79 -1.09 13.61 -1.15
N TRP A 80 -1.41 12.95 -0.03
CA TRP A 80 -1.92 11.58 -0.05
C TRP A 80 -3.34 11.47 -0.61
N TRP A 81 -4.20 12.47 -0.43
CA TRP A 81 -5.52 12.47 -1.07
C TRP A 81 -5.42 12.62 -2.59
N VAL A 82 -4.50 13.45 -3.09
CA VAL A 82 -4.21 13.52 -4.53
C VAL A 82 -3.71 12.17 -5.03
N ALA A 83 -2.78 11.54 -4.33
CA ALA A 83 -2.32 10.19 -4.67
C ALA A 83 -3.47 9.16 -4.66
N ALA A 84 -4.38 9.22 -3.68
CA ALA A 84 -5.56 8.35 -3.61
C ALA A 84 -6.51 8.56 -4.81
N CYS A 85 -6.69 9.80 -5.25
CA CYS A 85 -7.51 10.13 -6.43
C CYS A 85 -6.91 9.61 -7.74
N VAL A 86 -5.57 9.57 -7.85
CA VAL A 86 -4.87 9.10 -9.05
C VAL A 86 -4.73 7.58 -9.05
N PHE A 87 -4.17 7.02 -7.98
CA PHE A 87 -3.85 5.59 -7.92
C PHE A 87 -5.01 4.71 -7.47
N GLY A 88 -5.93 5.24 -6.67
CA GLY A 88 -7.10 4.51 -6.19
C GLY A 88 -7.95 3.91 -7.31
N PRO A 89 -8.38 4.69 -8.31
CA PRO A 89 -9.15 4.20 -9.45
C PRO A 89 -8.40 3.14 -10.24
N LEU A 90 -7.09 3.34 -10.49
CA LEU A 90 -6.25 2.42 -11.25
C LEU A 90 -6.09 1.08 -10.55
N LEU A 91 -5.78 1.10 -9.24
CA LEU A 91 -5.62 -0.10 -8.43
C LEU A 91 -6.95 -0.82 -8.19
N GLY A 92 -8.04 -0.08 -7.97
CA GLY A 92 -9.38 -0.64 -7.87
C GLY A 92 -9.81 -1.34 -9.16
N TRP A 93 -9.55 -0.73 -10.31
CA TRP A 93 -9.80 -1.35 -11.62
C TRP A 93 -8.92 -2.58 -11.83
N ALA A 94 -7.61 -2.49 -11.57
CA ALA A 94 -6.68 -3.62 -11.66
C ALA A 94 -7.14 -4.80 -10.78
N GLY A 95 -7.63 -4.54 -9.56
CA GLY A 95 -8.22 -5.55 -8.68
C GLY A 95 -9.39 -6.29 -9.33
N THR A 96 -10.27 -5.60 -10.07
CA THR A 96 -11.36 -6.27 -10.80
C THR A 96 -10.85 -7.15 -11.94
N LEU A 97 -9.80 -6.73 -12.63
CA LEU A 97 -9.16 -7.49 -13.71
C LEU A 97 -8.40 -8.71 -13.21
N ALA A 98 -7.85 -8.64 -12.01
CA ALA A 98 -7.17 -9.75 -11.36
C ALA A 98 -8.08 -10.97 -11.12
N ARG A 99 -9.40 -10.80 -11.12
CA ARG A 99 -10.36 -11.92 -11.03
C ARG A 99 -10.49 -12.73 -12.31
N ARG A 100 -9.99 -12.22 -13.44
CA ARG A 100 -10.03 -12.96 -14.71
C ARG A 100 -9.24 -14.24 -14.60
N PRO A 101 -9.75 -15.36 -15.18
CA PRO A 101 -9.07 -16.64 -15.11
C PRO A 101 -7.77 -16.65 -15.93
N HIS A 102 -6.88 -17.60 -15.60
CA HIS A 102 -5.65 -17.88 -16.30
C HIS A 102 -4.65 -16.70 -16.38
N LEU A 103 -3.81 -16.68 -17.42
CA LEU A 103 -2.73 -15.71 -17.61
C LEU A 103 -3.22 -14.26 -17.77
N ARG A 104 -4.46 -14.05 -18.22
CA ARG A 104 -5.01 -12.69 -18.38
C ARG A 104 -5.16 -11.94 -17.04
N GLY A 105 -5.45 -12.67 -15.95
CA GLY A 105 -5.53 -12.09 -14.62
C GLY A 105 -4.18 -12.04 -13.88
N LEU A 106 -3.19 -12.83 -14.32
CA LEU A 106 -1.91 -12.95 -13.62
C LEU A 106 -1.17 -11.61 -13.54
N ALA A 107 -1.08 -10.88 -14.66
CA ALA A 107 -0.40 -9.58 -14.70
C ALA A 107 -0.95 -8.62 -13.62
N PHE A 108 -2.28 -8.60 -13.42
CA PHE A 108 -2.91 -7.76 -12.41
C PHE A 108 -2.70 -8.29 -10.99
N ARG A 109 -2.66 -9.60 -10.77
CA ARG A 109 -2.37 -10.21 -9.45
C ARG A 109 -0.94 -9.94 -8.99
N LEU A 110 -0.01 -9.76 -9.91
CA LEU A 110 1.39 -9.45 -9.60
C LEU A 110 1.63 -7.98 -9.22
N ILE A 111 0.70 -7.07 -9.50
CA ILE A 111 0.88 -5.62 -9.24
C ILE A 111 1.24 -5.36 -7.78
N VAL A 112 0.47 -5.87 -6.84
CA VAL A 112 0.70 -5.61 -5.40
C VAL A 112 2.01 -6.21 -4.90
N PRO A 113 2.34 -7.50 -5.16
CA PRO A 113 3.64 -8.05 -4.77
C PRO A 113 4.82 -7.30 -5.40
N LEU A 114 4.71 -6.87 -6.66
CA LEU A 114 5.77 -6.10 -7.33
C LEU A 114 5.95 -4.71 -6.71
N ILE A 115 4.86 -4.00 -6.40
CA ILE A 115 4.93 -2.72 -5.67
C ILE A 115 5.59 -2.93 -4.31
N ALA A 116 5.24 -3.99 -3.58
CA ALA A 116 5.84 -4.31 -2.29
C ALA A 116 7.35 -4.60 -2.42
N MET A 117 7.77 -5.34 -3.45
CA MET A 117 9.19 -5.58 -3.71
C MET A 117 9.96 -4.29 -3.99
N ILE A 118 9.41 -3.41 -4.83
CA ILE A 118 10.04 -2.13 -5.19
C ILE A 118 10.13 -1.24 -3.94
N ASP A 119 9.04 -1.05 -3.20
CA ASP A 119 9.01 -0.21 -1.99
C ASP A 119 10.00 -0.73 -0.93
N MET A 120 10.08 -2.05 -0.72
CA MET A 120 11.02 -2.64 0.22
C MET A 120 12.48 -2.54 -0.26
N ASN A 121 12.75 -2.68 -1.56
CA ASN A 121 14.09 -2.49 -2.10
C ASN A 121 14.58 -1.04 -1.99
N LEU A 122 13.69 -0.06 -2.07
CA LEU A 122 14.02 1.35 -1.87
C LEU A 122 14.32 1.70 -0.41
N ARG A 123 13.75 0.96 0.54
CA ARG A 123 13.93 1.18 1.99
C ARG A 123 15.13 0.43 2.58
N LEU A 124 15.45 -0.76 2.04
CA LEU A 124 16.52 -1.63 2.57
C LEU A 124 17.94 -1.04 2.50
N PRO A 125 18.31 -0.13 1.55
CA PRO A 125 19.62 0.53 1.56
C PRO A 125 19.77 1.60 2.65
N GLY A 126 18.73 1.86 3.46
CA GLY A 126 18.81 2.75 4.62
C GLY A 126 19.78 2.24 5.68
N ASP A 127 20.25 3.14 6.52
CA ASP A 127 21.19 2.82 7.59
C ASP A 127 20.48 1.98 8.67
N PRO A 128 20.87 0.70 8.89
CA PRO A 128 20.24 -0.16 9.89
C PRO A 128 20.31 0.38 11.31
N GLU A 129 21.31 1.23 11.61
CA GLU A 129 21.46 1.87 12.92
C GLU A 129 20.41 2.97 13.15
N LEU A 130 20.05 3.70 12.08
CA LEU A 130 19.01 4.74 12.13
C LEU A 130 17.59 4.17 12.08
N ASP A 131 17.38 3.13 11.26
CA ASP A 131 16.05 2.55 11.04
C ASP A 131 15.64 1.53 12.12
N GLY A 132 16.61 0.96 12.83
CA GLY A 132 16.42 -0.06 13.86
C GLY A 132 16.18 -1.47 13.32
N ALA A 133 16.63 -2.47 14.10
CA ALA A 133 16.60 -3.89 13.70
C ALA A 133 15.17 -4.41 13.39
N VAL A 134 14.15 -3.92 14.09
CA VAL A 134 12.75 -4.33 13.89
C VAL A 134 12.23 -3.84 12.53
N ALA A 135 12.57 -2.62 12.12
CA ALA A 135 12.17 -2.08 10.83
C ALA A 135 12.81 -2.86 9.68
N THR A 136 14.13 -3.04 9.73
CA THR A 136 14.90 -3.79 8.73
C THR A 136 14.40 -5.24 8.62
N GLY A 137 14.14 -5.91 9.76
CA GLY A 137 13.57 -7.26 9.79
C GLY A 137 12.19 -7.32 9.13
N THR A 138 11.33 -6.33 9.41
CA THR A 138 9.99 -6.24 8.81
C THR A 138 10.07 -6.04 7.30
N TRP A 139 10.93 -5.15 6.81
CA TRP A 139 11.09 -4.89 5.37
C TRP A 139 11.64 -6.10 4.63
N THR A 140 12.60 -6.80 5.23
CA THR A 140 13.14 -8.06 4.68
C THR A 140 12.06 -9.14 4.61
N ALA A 141 11.26 -9.31 5.65
CA ALA A 141 10.16 -10.28 5.68
C ALA A 141 9.09 -9.97 4.63
N VAL A 142 8.68 -8.70 4.48
CA VAL A 142 7.71 -8.27 3.47
C VAL A 142 8.26 -8.51 2.06
N ARG A 143 9.54 -8.18 1.81
CA ARG A 143 10.18 -8.46 0.53
C ARG A 143 10.19 -9.96 0.21
N PHE A 144 10.58 -10.79 1.15
CA PHE A 144 10.56 -12.24 0.97
C PHE A 144 9.15 -12.76 0.69
N ALA A 145 8.16 -12.34 1.47
CA ALA A 145 6.76 -12.71 1.25
C ALA A 145 6.25 -12.28 -0.14
N ALA A 146 6.65 -11.12 -0.62
CA ALA A 146 6.28 -10.64 -1.95
C ALA A 146 6.90 -11.50 -3.07
N VAL A 147 8.16 -11.90 -2.94
CA VAL A 147 8.84 -12.83 -3.88
C VAL A 147 8.12 -14.18 -3.91
N VAL A 148 7.82 -14.74 -2.75
CA VAL A 148 7.09 -16.01 -2.63
C VAL A 148 5.69 -15.89 -3.25
N ALA A 149 4.98 -14.79 -3.00
CA ALA A 149 3.67 -14.55 -3.60
C ALA A 149 3.74 -14.48 -5.13
N CYS A 150 4.74 -13.80 -5.70
CA CYS A 150 4.97 -13.78 -7.14
C CYS A 150 5.21 -15.19 -7.72
N ALA A 151 6.06 -15.98 -7.07
CA ALA A 151 6.36 -17.34 -7.50
C ALA A 151 5.12 -18.25 -7.46
N LEU A 152 4.37 -18.21 -6.35
CA LEU A 152 3.15 -19.01 -6.17
C LEU A 152 2.05 -18.63 -7.16
N LEU A 153 1.81 -17.34 -7.37
CA LEU A 153 0.82 -16.85 -8.35
C LEU A 153 1.17 -17.26 -9.76
N THR A 154 2.44 -17.19 -10.13
CA THR A 154 2.92 -17.58 -11.46
C THR A 154 2.80 -19.10 -11.64
N ALA A 155 3.26 -19.89 -10.69
CA ALA A 155 3.16 -21.35 -10.72
C ALA A 155 1.69 -21.81 -10.80
N TRP A 156 0.80 -21.21 -10.00
CA TRP A 156 -0.63 -21.50 -10.04
C TRP A 156 -1.27 -21.17 -11.41
N ALA A 157 -0.93 -20.01 -11.98
CA ALA A 157 -1.47 -19.61 -13.29
C ALA A 157 -0.99 -20.51 -14.43
N LEU A 158 0.29 -20.94 -14.40
CA LEU A 158 0.83 -21.89 -15.37
C LEU A 158 0.16 -23.24 -15.24
N HIS A 159 0.04 -23.77 -14.03
CA HIS A 159 -0.60 -25.06 -13.77
C HIS A 159 -2.06 -25.09 -14.25
N THR A 160 -2.84 -24.05 -13.94
CA THR A 160 -4.25 -23.96 -14.39
C THR A 160 -4.35 -23.77 -15.89
N GLY A 161 -3.44 -23.02 -16.50
CA GLY A 161 -3.37 -22.83 -17.95
C GLY A 161 -3.05 -24.13 -18.72
N ILE A 162 -2.13 -24.95 -18.19
CA ILE A 162 -1.78 -26.25 -18.79
C ILE A 162 -2.96 -27.22 -18.67
N ARG A 163 -3.63 -27.29 -17.52
CA ARG A 163 -4.83 -28.15 -17.35
C ARG A 163 -5.93 -27.78 -18.33
N ALA A 164 -6.25 -26.50 -18.47
CA ALA A 164 -7.28 -26.05 -19.41
C ALA A 164 -6.98 -26.41 -20.86
N ARG A 165 -5.70 -26.40 -21.28
CA ARG A 165 -5.29 -26.82 -22.62
C ARG A 165 -5.42 -28.35 -22.85
N ARG A 166 -5.18 -29.15 -21.80
CA ARG A 166 -5.31 -30.62 -21.89
C ARG A 166 -6.76 -31.07 -22.01
N THR A 167 -7.69 -30.39 -21.35
CA THR A 167 -9.13 -30.70 -21.42
C THR A 167 -9.80 -30.18 -22.70
N ALA A 168 -9.17 -29.25 -23.43
CA ALA A 168 -9.68 -28.71 -24.70
C ALA A 168 -9.18 -29.45 -25.95
N ARG A 169 -8.37 -30.50 -25.80
CA ARG A 169 -7.99 -31.37 -26.92
C ARG A 169 -8.99 -32.55 -26.96
N PRO A 170 -9.78 -32.68 -28.07
CA PRO A 170 -10.70 -33.80 -28.29
C PRO A 170 -9.94 -35.11 -28.42
#